data_51e02b1cabad83b9d94c297fd925feee
#
_entry.id   51e02b1cabad83b9d94c297fd925feee
#
_cell.length_a   1.000
_cell.length_b   1.000
_cell.length_c   1.000
_cell.angle_alpha   90.00
_cell.angle_beta   90.00
_cell.angle_gamma   90.00
#
_symmetry.space_group_name_H-M   'P 1'
#
loop_
_entity.id
_entity.type
_entity.pdbx_description
1 polymer ?
#
loop_
_entity_poly.entity_id
_entity_poly.type
_entity_poly.pdbx_seq_one_letter_code
_entity_poly.pdbx_strand_id
1 'polypeptide(L)'
;MKKXQRTQSGXTLLEIMVVVAIIGLLAAMIVPNVIGQGXQAKVXIAKTNMSRVVQQLDMYKFNNGTYPSTEEGXNALVERSASARKWPEGGYLPSVPEXPWGXEYVYISPGVDGPFDLYSLGADGAEGGEGTDADISWRDSDN
;
A
#
# COMPACT_ATOMS: atom_id res chain seq x y z
N MET A 1 -16.23 -60.30 14.73
CA MET A 1 -16.77 -59.17 14.01
C MET A 1 -16.90 -57.92 14.86
N LYS A 2 -17.30 -58.07 16.09
CA LYS A 2 -17.42 -56.90 16.95
C LYS A 2 -16.07 -56.29 17.27
N LYS A 3 -15.03 -57.09 17.25
CA LYS A 3 -13.69 -56.57 17.46
C LYS A 3 -13.25 -55.61 16.41
N UNK A 4 -13.67 -55.85 15.41
CA UNK A 4 -13.34 -55.16 14.46
C UNK A 4 -13.72 -53.88 14.50
N GLN A 5 -14.84 -53.84 14.88
CA GLN A 5 -15.50 -52.55 15.01
C GLN A 5 -14.84 -51.70 16.07
N ARG A 6 -14.52 -52.32 17.15
CA ARG A 6 -13.87 -51.62 18.24
C ARG A 6 -12.50 -51.11 17.80
N THR A 7 -11.76 -51.93 17.09
CA THR A 7 -10.47 -51.50 16.61
C THR A 7 -10.59 -50.36 15.63
N GLN A 8 -11.58 -50.40 14.74
CA GLN A 8 -11.82 -49.31 13.82
C GLN A 8 -12.20 -48.04 14.52
N SER A 9 -13.00 -48.16 15.60
CA SER A 9 -13.39 -46.97 16.35
C SER A 9 -12.17 -46.29 16.94
N GLY A 10 -11.28 -47.11 17.54
CA GLY A 10 -10.06 -46.55 18.08
C GLY A 10 -9.19 -45.83 17.05
N UNK A 11 -9.14 -46.36 16.08
CA UNK A 11 -8.47 -45.93 15.18
C UNK A 11 -8.81 -44.76 14.65
N THR A 12 -9.94 -44.81 14.54
CA THR A 12 -10.59 -43.66 13.94
C THR A 12 -10.35 -42.41 14.76
N LEU A 13 -10.49 -42.52 16.05
CA LEU A 13 -10.24 -41.39 16.92
C LEU A 13 -8.81 -40.93 16.82
N LEU A 14 -7.86 -41.86 16.86
CA LEU A 14 -6.47 -41.50 16.71
C LEU A 14 -6.20 -40.86 15.36
N GLU A 15 -6.80 -41.41 14.30
CA GLU A 15 -6.61 -40.87 12.98
C GLU A 15 -7.12 -39.43 12.87
N ILE A 16 -8.27 -39.15 13.48
CA ILE A 16 -8.81 -37.80 13.46
C ILE A 16 -7.89 -36.85 14.21
N MET A 17 -7.38 -37.28 15.35
CA MET A 17 -6.49 -36.42 16.14
C MET A 17 -5.25 -36.08 15.36
N VAL A 18 -4.66 -37.07 14.67
CA VAL A 18 -3.45 -36.84 13.87
C VAL A 18 -3.75 -35.91 12.71
N VAL A 19 -4.87 -36.11 12.02
CA VAL A 19 -5.23 -35.25 10.90
C VAL A 19 -5.43 -33.81 11.35
N VAL A 20 -6.13 -33.60 12.45
CA VAL A 20 -6.35 -32.25 12.96
C VAL A 20 -5.01 -31.59 13.34
N ALA A 21 -4.10 -32.36 13.95
CA ALA A 21 -2.81 -31.81 14.31
C ALA A 21 -2.03 -31.38 13.09
N ILE A 22 -2.06 -32.19 12.02
CA ILE A 22 -1.34 -31.86 10.80
C ILE A 22 -1.94 -30.62 10.14
N ILE A 23 -3.27 -30.56 10.07
CA ILE A 23 -3.93 -29.41 9.50
C ILE A 23 -3.59 -28.14 10.28
N GLY A 24 -3.54 -28.24 11.60
CA GLY A 24 -3.18 -27.10 12.42
C GLY A 24 -1.77 -26.60 12.14
N LEU A 25 -0.82 -27.53 11.98
CA LEU A 25 0.54 -27.14 11.68
C LEU A 25 0.63 -26.45 10.32
N LEU A 26 -0.06 -27.00 9.32
CA LEU A 26 -0.03 -26.39 8.00
C LEU A 26 -0.67 -25.01 7.98
N ALA A 27 -1.78 -24.86 8.70
CA ALA A 27 -2.44 -23.56 8.80
C ALA A 27 -1.53 -22.52 9.44
N ALA A 28 -0.78 -22.91 10.46
CA ALA A 28 0.13 -21.99 11.13
C ALA A 28 1.24 -21.51 10.19
N MET A 29 1.64 -22.36 9.23
CA MET A 29 2.66 -21.96 8.26
C MET A 29 2.10 -21.05 7.18
N ILE A 30 0.87 -21.29 6.75
CA ILE A 30 0.29 -20.57 5.63
C ILE A 30 -0.10 -19.14 6.01
N VAL A 31 -0.68 -18.96 7.20
CA VAL A 31 -1.21 -17.66 7.58
C VAL A 31 -0.16 -16.55 7.55
N PRO A 32 1.03 -16.73 8.13
CA PRO A 32 2.03 -15.66 8.04
C PRO A 32 2.43 -15.32 6.60
N ASN A 33 2.49 -16.31 5.71
CA ASN A 33 2.85 -16.06 4.33
C ASN A 33 1.79 -15.21 3.63
N VAL A 34 0.53 -15.48 3.88
CA VAL A 34 -0.55 -14.71 3.28
C VAL A 34 -0.50 -13.27 3.77
N ILE A 35 -0.26 -13.07 5.05
CA ILE A 35 -0.16 -11.71 5.60
C ILE A 35 1.04 -10.98 5.00
N GLY A 36 2.19 -11.67 4.87
CA GLY A 36 3.37 -11.06 4.28
C GLY A 36 3.15 -10.64 2.84
N GLN A 37 2.45 -11.47 2.06
CA GLN A 37 2.16 -11.15 0.68
C GLN A 37 1.20 -9.96 0.58
N GLY A 38 0.29 -9.89 1.50
CA GLY A 38 -0.62 -8.75 1.55
C GLY A 38 0.11 -7.43 1.83
N UNK A 39 0.85 -7.49 2.53
CA UNK A 39 1.55 -6.44 2.90
C UNK A 39 2.38 -5.90 1.89
N GLN A 40 2.98 -6.80 1.32
CA GLN A 40 3.81 -6.39 0.18
C GLN A 40 2.96 -5.87 -0.97
N ALA A 41 1.78 -6.43 -1.16
CA ALA A 41 0.88 -5.93 -2.19
C ALA A 41 0.50 -4.49 -1.92
N LYS A 42 0.30 -4.12 -0.70
CA LYS A 42 -0.02 -2.74 -0.37
C LYS A 42 1.16 -1.81 -0.64
N VAL A 43 2.36 -2.25 -0.40
CA VAL A 43 3.53 -1.47 -0.74
C VAL A 43 3.58 -1.22 -2.25
N UNK A 44 3.27 -2.00 -2.84
CA UNK A 44 3.28 -1.91 -4.20
C UNK A 44 2.33 -0.99 -4.74
N ILE A 45 1.18 -1.17 -4.13
CA ILE A 45 0.11 -0.26 -4.53
C ILE A 45 0.50 1.19 -4.21
N ALA A 46 1.10 1.39 -3.06
CA ALA A 46 1.53 2.73 -2.69
C ALA A 46 2.53 3.29 -3.70
N LYS A 47 3.49 2.49 -4.13
CA LYS A 47 4.46 2.95 -5.12
C LYS A 47 3.79 3.28 -6.46
N THR A 48 2.85 2.45 -6.88
CA THR A 48 2.13 2.70 -8.13
C THR A 48 1.31 3.99 -8.03
N ASN A 49 0.63 4.19 -6.92
CA ASN A 49 -0.14 5.41 -6.73
C ASN A 49 0.76 6.64 -6.76
N MET A 50 1.92 6.57 -6.10
CA MET A 50 2.82 7.70 -6.11
C MET A 50 3.37 7.98 -7.50
N SER A 51 3.63 6.94 -8.31
CA SER A 51 4.07 7.13 -9.68
C SER A 51 3.01 7.87 -10.49
N ARG A 52 1.75 7.51 -10.31
CA ARG A 52 0.67 8.20 -11.01
C ARG A 52 0.59 9.66 -10.60
N VAL A 53 0.74 9.92 -9.31
CA VAL A 53 0.72 11.30 -8.83
C VAL A 53 1.89 12.08 -9.41
N VAL A 54 3.09 11.50 -9.43
CA VAL A 54 4.26 12.17 -9.96
C VAL A 54 4.08 12.51 -11.44
N GLN A 55 3.51 11.58 -12.22
CA GLN A 55 3.26 11.86 -13.63
C GLN A 55 2.36 13.08 -13.81
N GLN A 56 1.34 13.19 -12.97
CA GLN A 56 0.44 14.32 -13.08
C GLN A 56 1.04 15.60 -12.49
N LEU A 57 1.90 15.48 -11.48
CA LEU A 57 2.65 16.63 -10.99
C LEU A 57 3.56 17.19 -12.08
N ASP A 58 4.21 16.30 -12.83
CA ASP A 58 5.06 16.75 -13.94
C ASP A 58 4.22 17.43 -15.01
N MET A 59 3.06 16.89 -15.31
CA MET A 59 2.18 17.52 -16.29
C MET A 59 1.69 18.88 -15.80
N TYR A 60 1.36 18.97 -14.51
CA TYR A 60 0.97 20.23 -13.93
C TYR A 60 2.08 21.27 -14.07
N LYS A 61 3.32 20.88 -13.77
CA LYS A 61 4.44 21.81 -13.93
C LYS A 61 4.64 22.20 -15.38
N PHE A 62 4.51 21.25 -16.30
CA PHE A 62 4.65 21.55 -17.70
C PHE A 62 3.65 22.59 -18.15
N ASN A 63 2.41 22.47 -17.68
CA ASN A 63 1.34 23.39 -18.09
C ASN A 63 1.36 24.71 -17.33
N ASN A 64 1.79 24.70 -16.07
CA ASN A 64 1.63 25.87 -15.19
C ASN A 64 2.95 26.50 -14.74
N GLY A 65 4.07 25.87 -15.06
CA GLY A 65 5.39 26.43 -14.79
C GLY A 65 5.99 26.05 -13.44
N THR A 66 5.19 25.63 -12.51
CA THR A 66 5.66 25.22 -11.18
C THR A 66 4.88 24.02 -10.72
N TYR A 67 5.44 23.29 -9.75
CA TYR A 67 4.69 22.28 -9.03
C TYR A 67 3.74 22.94 -8.04
N PRO A 68 2.66 22.27 -7.67
CA PRO A 68 1.79 22.82 -6.61
C PRO A 68 2.59 23.03 -5.32
N SER A 69 2.18 24.04 -4.55
CA SER A 69 2.81 24.29 -3.25
C SER A 69 2.37 23.23 -2.24
N THR A 70 3.06 23.21 -1.10
CA THR A 70 2.67 22.32 -0.01
C THR A 70 1.23 22.59 0.43
N GLU A 71 0.84 23.84 0.51
CA GLU A 71 -0.52 24.20 0.93
C GLU A 71 -1.55 23.70 -0.07
N GLU A 72 -1.24 23.78 -1.39
CA GLU A 72 -2.15 23.29 -2.41
C GLU A 72 -2.21 21.77 -2.41
N GLY A 73 -1.08 21.19 -2.15
CA GLY A 73 -1.01 19.77 -2.00
C GLY A 73 -1.37 18.99 -3.26
N UNK A 74 -1.46 17.77 -3.14
CA UNK A 74 -1.79 16.98 -4.08
C UNK A 74 -3.06 17.25 -4.59
N ASN A 75 -3.98 17.88 -3.71
CA ASN A 75 -5.35 18.19 -4.13
C ASN A 75 -5.41 19.16 -5.32
N ALA A 76 -4.34 19.87 -5.57
CA ALA A 76 -4.29 20.75 -6.72
C ALA A 76 -4.41 20.00 -8.05
N LEU A 77 -4.20 18.69 -8.04
CA LEU A 77 -4.38 17.87 -9.24
C LEU A 77 -5.83 17.48 -9.45
N VAL A 78 -6.65 17.60 -8.43
CA VAL A 78 -8.06 17.20 -8.48
C VAL A 78 -8.97 18.39 -8.65
N GLU A 79 -8.69 19.48 -7.95
CA GLU A 79 -9.49 20.69 -8.00
C GLU A 79 -8.60 21.87 -8.39
N ARG A 80 -9.11 22.71 -9.30
CA ARG A 80 -8.32 23.82 -9.79
C ARG A 80 -8.05 24.81 -8.67
N SER A 81 -6.77 25.13 -8.47
CA SER A 81 -6.39 26.18 -7.54
C SER A 81 -6.35 27.52 -8.26
N ALA A 82 -6.32 28.60 -7.48
CA ALA A 82 -6.30 29.94 -8.05
C ALA A 82 -5.02 30.18 -8.87
N SER A 83 -3.93 29.50 -8.54
CA SER A 83 -2.68 29.70 -9.22
C SER A 83 -2.54 28.89 -10.50
N ALA A 84 -3.48 28.00 -10.81
CA ALA A 84 -3.37 27.15 -12.00
C ALA A 84 -3.77 27.93 -13.23
N ARG A 85 -2.85 27.99 -14.21
CA ARG A 85 -3.13 28.65 -15.47
C ARG A 85 -3.89 27.74 -16.42
N LYS A 86 -3.48 26.47 -16.49
CA LYS A 86 -4.13 25.49 -17.36
C LYS A 86 -4.74 24.42 -16.48
N TRP A 87 -5.94 24.05 -16.85
CA TRP A 87 -6.68 23.04 -16.10
C TRP A 87 -7.45 22.17 -17.08
N PRO A 88 -7.06 20.92 -17.24
CA PRO A 88 -7.78 20.06 -18.16
C PRO A 88 -9.18 19.76 -17.66
N GLU A 89 -10.06 19.45 -18.58
CA GLU A 89 -11.41 19.06 -18.20
C GLU A 89 -11.35 17.80 -17.37
N GLY A 90 -11.96 17.87 -16.17
CA GLY A 90 -11.91 16.74 -15.25
C GLY A 90 -10.69 16.71 -14.35
N GLY A 91 -9.76 17.66 -14.51
CA GLY A 91 -8.58 17.75 -13.66
C GLY A 91 -7.46 16.85 -14.14
N TYR A 92 -6.34 16.90 -13.42
CA TYR A 92 -5.21 16.03 -13.70
C TYR A 92 -5.44 14.62 -13.15
N LEU A 93 -6.19 14.52 -12.06
CA LEU A 93 -6.57 13.24 -11.46
C LEU A 93 -8.03 13.31 -11.07
N PRO A 94 -8.76 12.20 -11.17
CA PRO A 94 -10.15 12.21 -10.71
C PRO A 94 -10.24 12.31 -9.19
N SER A 95 -9.28 11.77 -8.48
CA SER A 95 -9.21 11.86 -7.03
C SER A 95 -7.77 11.60 -6.60
N VAL A 96 -7.42 12.07 -5.41
CA VAL A 96 -6.11 11.81 -4.86
C VAL A 96 -6.09 10.38 -4.30
N PRO A 97 -5.15 9.51 -4.74
CA PRO A 97 -5.08 8.17 -4.18
C PRO A 97 -4.76 8.21 -2.69
N GLU A 98 -5.28 7.24 -1.98
CA GLU A 98 -4.96 7.09 -0.57
C GLU A 98 -3.99 5.97 -0.36
N UNK A 99 -3.19 5.99 0.56
CA UNK A 99 -2.43 5.09 0.90
C UNK A 99 -3.23 3.99 1.04
N PRO A 100 -2.71 2.84 0.79
CA PRO A 100 -3.48 1.60 1.01
C PRO A 100 -3.84 1.33 2.46
N TRP A 101 -3.14 1.95 3.36
CA TRP A 101 -3.43 1.79 4.79
C TRP A 101 -4.35 2.88 5.33
N GLY A 102 -4.86 3.73 4.47
CA GLY A 102 -5.79 4.77 4.87
C GLY A 102 -5.18 6.14 5.15
N UNK A 103 -3.98 6.22 5.12
CA UNK A 103 -3.35 7.42 5.36
C UNK A 103 -3.24 8.17 4.10
N GLU A 104 -2.87 9.30 4.32
CA GLU A 104 -2.64 10.15 3.15
C GLU A 104 -1.16 10.20 2.85
N TYR A 105 -0.83 10.38 1.61
CA TYR A 105 0.55 10.62 1.21
C TYR A 105 0.98 11.99 1.68
N VAL A 106 2.27 12.09 2.02
CA VAL A 106 2.85 13.38 2.43
C VAL A 106 3.45 14.03 1.20
N TYR A 107 3.11 15.29 0.96
CA TYR A 107 3.60 16.07 -0.17
C TYR A 107 4.13 17.40 0.34
N ILE A 108 5.38 17.69 -0.01
CA ILE A 108 6.06 18.92 0.41
C ILE A 108 6.73 19.53 -0.81
N SER A 109 6.47 20.78 -1.08
CA SER A 109 7.09 21.47 -2.20
C SER A 109 7.47 22.90 -1.79
N PRO A 110 8.74 23.28 -1.98
CA PRO A 110 9.83 22.50 -2.54
C PRO A 110 10.31 21.40 -1.60
N GLY A 111 10.92 20.37 -2.19
CA GLY A 111 11.41 19.24 -1.40
C GLY A 111 12.78 19.49 -0.79
N VAL A 112 13.21 18.56 0.04
CA VAL A 112 14.52 18.65 0.66
C VAL A 112 15.61 18.36 -0.37
N ASP A 113 15.44 17.31 -1.16
CA ASP A 113 16.46 16.90 -2.12
C ASP A 113 16.03 17.08 -3.57
N GLY A 114 14.97 17.81 -3.81
CA GLY A 114 14.48 17.97 -5.16
C GLY A 114 13.32 18.93 -5.21
N PRO A 115 12.61 18.97 -6.33
CA PRO A 115 11.53 19.95 -6.48
C PRO A 115 10.36 19.69 -5.53
N PHE A 116 10.16 18.45 -5.16
CA PHE A 116 9.13 18.11 -4.17
C PHE A 116 9.50 16.78 -3.51
N ASP A 117 8.89 16.55 -2.35
CA ASP A 117 8.91 15.26 -1.68
C ASP A 117 7.51 14.67 -1.69
N LEU A 118 7.43 13.38 -1.95
CA LEU A 118 6.15 12.65 -1.91
C LEU A 118 6.44 11.28 -1.33
N TYR A 119 5.79 10.94 -0.22
CA TYR A 119 6.08 9.66 0.41
C TYR A 119 4.89 9.20 1.24
N SER A 120 4.94 7.92 1.55
CA SER A 120 3.98 7.26 2.43
C SER A 120 4.67 6.96 3.75
N LEU A 121 3.95 7.14 4.86
CA LEU A 121 4.50 6.81 6.17
C LEU A 121 4.36 5.32 6.50
N GLY A 122 3.90 4.52 5.55
CA GLY A 122 3.81 3.09 5.78
C GLY A 122 2.56 2.70 6.55
N ALA A 123 2.57 1.45 7.01
CA ALA A 123 1.37 0.90 7.64
C ALA A 123 1.08 1.55 8.99
N ASP A 124 2.09 2.04 9.70
CA ASP A 124 1.88 2.61 11.02
C ASP A 124 1.59 4.12 11.01
N GLY A 125 1.69 4.76 9.85
CA GLY A 125 1.42 6.19 9.74
C GLY A 125 2.38 7.09 10.51
N ALA A 126 3.55 6.58 10.86
CA ALA A 126 4.55 7.33 11.60
C ALA A 126 5.89 7.28 10.89
N GLU A 127 6.71 8.30 11.09
CA GLU A 127 8.01 8.34 10.44
C GLU A 127 8.87 7.18 10.89
N GLY A 128 9.69 6.69 9.96
CA GLY A 128 10.60 5.60 10.22
C GLY A 128 9.91 4.25 10.14
N GLY A 129 10.42 3.29 10.90
CA GLY A 129 9.86 1.95 10.89
C GLY A 129 10.59 1.01 9.96
N GLU A 130 10.16 -0.24 9.98
CA GLU A 130 10.77 -1.29 9.20
C GLU A 130 9.68 -2.12 8.54
N GLY A 131 10.07 -2.81 7.46
CA GLY A 131 9.13 -3.65 6.75
C GLY A 131 7.98 -2.84 6.18
N THR A 132 6.77 -3.27 6.45
CA THR A 132 5.59 -2.55 5.94
C THR A 132 5.33 -1.25 6.69
N ASP A 133 5.98 -1.03 7.82
CA ASP A 133 5.88 0.25 8.53
C ASP A 133 6.87 1.28 8.03
N ALA A 134 7.80 0.89 7.16
CA ALA A 134 8.84 1.82 6.69
C ALA A 134 8.25 2.87 5.77
N ASP A 135 8.81 4.07 5.81
CA ASP A 135 8.43 5.13 4.88
C ASP A 135 8.81 4.73 3.46
N ILE A 136 7.97 5.10 2.50
CA ILE A 136 8.20 4.80 1.10
C ILE A 136 8.17 6.10 0.32
N SER A 137 9.32 6.45 -0.28
CA SER A 137 9.39 7.64 -1.12
C SER A 137 9.04 7.28 -2.56
N TRP A 138 8.52 8.28 -3.29
CA TRP A 138 8.25 8.07 -4.72
C TRP A 138 9.51 7.70 -5.47
N ARG A 139 10.67 8.14 -4.99
CA ARG A 139 11.94 7.81 -5.63
C ARG A 139 12.31 6.35 -5.47
N ASP A 140 11.78 5.69 -4.45
CA ASP A 140 12.05 4.28 -4.23
C ASP A 140 11.44 3.40 -5.30
N SER A 141 10.45 3.90 -6.04
CA SER A 141 9.79 3.11 -7.06
C SER A 141 10.70 2.83 -8.27
N ASP A 142 11.78 3.55 -8.38
CA ASP A 142 12.72 3.35 -9.49
C ASP A 142 13.65 2.16 -9.25
N ASN A 143 13.63 1.56 -8.08
CA ASN A 143 14.49 0.41 -7.77
C ASN A 143 13.74 -0.93 -7.79
#